data_f9684a9101a717eaeff72b2fc652d1aa
#
_entry.id   f9684a9101a717eaeff72b2fc652d1aa
#
_cell.length_a   1.000
_cell.length_b   1.000
_cell.length_c   1.000
_cell.angle_alpha   90.00
_cell.angle_beta   90.00
_cell.angle_gamma   90.00
#
_symmetry.space_group_name_H-M   'P 1'
#
loop_
_entity.id
_entity.type
_entity.pdbx_description
1 polymer ?
#
loop_
_entity_poly.entity_id
_entity_poly.type
_entity_poly.pdbx_seq_one_letter_code
_entity_poly.pdbx_strand_id
1 'polypeptide(L)'
;EQYQETKEEFMTAMLEREYEYRNFITYLVFRYFAKAVYDYDVVGKAKMFVTNYFILRQMDMLVWYRKHKRFTFEDRIDTVHIFSRQVEYSEDNMEALYESFLFDDVFETDNLCKLLWIDSTAL
;
A
#
# COMPACT_ATOMS: atom_id res chain seq x y z
N GLU A 1 -17.51 -10.81 6.96
CA GLU A 1 -18.49 -9.80 7.43
C GLU A 1 -17.81 -8.79 8.34
N GLN A 2 -17.24 -9.22 9.47
CA GLN A 2 -16.52 -8.34 10.41
C GLN A 2 -15.36 -7.57 9.77
N TYR A 3 -14.61 -8.18 8.86
CA TYR A 3 -13.52 -7.51 8.14
C TYR A 3 -14.02 -6.35 7.27
N GLN A 4 -15.12 -6.53 6.55
CA GLN A 4 -15.70 -5.49 5.69
C GLN A 4 -16.22 -4.32 6.50
N GLU A 5 -16.90 -4.57 7.61
CA GLU A 5 -17.36 -3.52 8.51
C GLU A 5 -16.19 -2.72 9.08
N THR A 6 -15.15 -3.40 9.56
CA THR A 6 -13.93 -2.76 10.06
C THR A 6 -13.25 -1.93 8.99
N LYS A 7 -13.18 -2.44 7.77
CA LYS A 7 -12.59 -1.74 6.62
C LYS A 7 -13.35 -0.45 6.31
N GLU A 8 -14.67 -0.50 6.24
CA GLU A 8 -15.51 0.68 5.96
C GLU A 8 -15.39 1.76 7.04
N GLU A 9 -15.40 1.35 8.31
CA GLU A 9 -15.21 2.28 9.42
C GLU A 9 -13.82 2.93 9.39
N PHE A 10 -12.78 2.13 9.12
CA PHE A 10 -11.41 2.64 9.01
C PHE A 10 -11.28 3.63 7.85
N MET A 11 -11.84 3.32 6.69
CA MET A 11 -11.79 4.20 5.53
C MET A 11 -12.49 5.53 5.80
N THR A 12 -13.64 5.50 6.48
CA THR A 12 -14.35 6.69 6.88
C THR A 12 -13.52 7.53 7.86
N ALA A 13 -12.90 6.90 8.84
CA ALA A 13 -12.05 7.57 9.81
C ALA A 13 -10.80 8.22 9.17
N MET A 14 -10.29 7.65 8.07
CA MET A 14 -9.09 8.12 7.38
C MET A 14 -9.35 9.12 6.25
N LEU A 15 -10.62 9.47 5.96
CA LEU A 15 -10.95 10.42 4.88
C LEU A 15 -10.20 11.76 5.02
N GLU A 16 -10.14 12.31 6.21
CA GLU A 16 -9.45 13.59 6.47
C GLU A 16 -7.94 13.47 6.38
N ARG A 17 -7.40 12.25 6.43
CA ARG A 17 -5.97 11.94 6.39
C ARG A 17 -5.53 11.26 5.12
N GLU A 18 -6.36 11.23 4.09
CA GLU A 18 -6.04 10.60 2.81
C GLU A 18 -4.83 11.22 2.13
N TYR A 19 -4.56 12.51 2.38
CA TYR A 19 -3.38 13.20 1.87
C TYR A 19 -2.06 12.52 2.31
N GLU A 20 -2.03 11.85 3.45
CA GLU A 20 -0.85 11.12 3.92
C GLU A 20 -0.52 9.94 2.99
N TYR A 21 -1.53 9.21 2.53
CA TYR A 21 -1.37 8.13 1.55
C TYR A 21 -0.93 8.68 0.19
N ARG A 22 -1.48 9.79 -0.23
CA ARG A 22 -1.08 10.46 -1.46
C ARG A 22 0.39 10.87 -1.41
N ASN A 23 0.83 11.43 -0.31
CA ASN A 23 2.23 11.79 -0.10
C ASN A 23 3.15 10.57 -0.11
N PHE A 24 2.71 9.47 0.47
CA PHE A 24 3.45 8.21 0.46
C PHE A 24 3.62 7.65 -0.96
N ILE A 25 2.57 7.63 -1.75
CA ILE A 25 2.64 7.18 -3.15
C ILE A 25 3.54 8.11 -3.96
N THR A 26 3.42 9.42 -3.78
CA THR A 26 4.28 10.42 -4.43
C THR A 26 5.75 10.15 -4.12
N TYR A 27 6.07 9.87 -2.87
CA TYR A 27 7.42 9.47 -2.44
C TYR A 27 7.92 8.24 -3.19
N LEU A 28 7.10 7.19 -3.29
CA LEU A 28 7.46 5.97 -4.00
C LEU A 28 7.71 6.23 -5.49
N VAL A 29 6.86 7.04 -6.12
CA VAL A 29 7.03 7.43 -7.53
C VAL A 29 8.36 8.14 -7.73
N PHE A 30 8.66 9.16 -6.93
CA PHE A 30 9.93 9.89 -7.05
C PHE A 30 11.15 9.02 -6.79
N ARG A 31 11.06 8.11 -5.85
CA ARG A 31 12.19 7.26 -5.49
C ARG A 31 12.48 6.16 -6.51
N TYR A 32 11.45 5.53 -7.04
CA TYR A 32 11.60 4.28 -7.81
C TYR A 32 11.30 4.41 -9.29
N PHE A 33 10.49 5.36 -9.71
CA PHE A 33 10.08 5.49 -11.10
C PHE A 33 11.27 5.76 -12.04
N ALA A 34 12.24 6.54 -11.59
CA ALA A 34 13.44 6.82 -12.36
C ALA A 34 14.26 5.55 -12.69
N LYS A 35 14.17 4.51 -11.87
CA LYS A 35 14.82 3.23 -12.14
C LYS A 35 14.23 2.49 -13.36
N ALA A 36 12.98 2.77 -13.70
CA ALA A 36 12.35 2.19 -14.89
C ALA A 36 13.05 2.59 -16.20
N VAL A 37 13.76 3.71 -16.21
CA VAL A 37 14.58 4.14 -17.35
C VAL A 37 15.74 3.17 -17.58
N TYR A 38 16.25 2.55 -16.54
CA TYR A 38 17.39 1.63 -16.59
C TYR A 38 16.99 0.17 -16.79
N ASP A 39 15.93 -0.28 -16.15
CA ASP A 39 15.49 -1.68 -16.20
C ASP A 39 14.30 -1.92 -17.14
N TYR A 40 13.74 -0.86 -17.73
CA TYR A 40 12.60 -0.88 -18.66
C TYR A 40 11.33 -1.53 -18.09
N ASP A 41 11.22 -1.62 -16.76
CA ASP A 41 10.11 -2.27 -16.08
C ASP A 41 9.12 -1.25 -15.47
N VAL A 42 8.44 -0.50 -16.33
CA VAL A 42 7.43 0.49 -15.92
C VAL A 42 6.23 -0.18 -15.25
N VAL A 43 5.77 -1.30 -15.80
CA VAL A 43 4.60 -2.03 -15.28
C VAL A 43 4.90 -2.62 -13.91
N GLY A 44 6.07 -3.21 -13.70
CA GLY A 44 6.51 -3.72 -12.41
C GLY A 44 6.59 -2.61 -11.35
N LYS A 45 7.10 -1.43 -11.71
CA LYS A 45 7.13 -0.28 -10.80
C LYS A 45 5.73 0.19 -10.42
N ALA A 46 4.81 0.27 -11.39
CA ALA A 46 3.42 0.64 -11.12
C ALA A 46 2.73 -0.37 -10.18
N LYS A 47 2.92 -1.65 -10.43
CA LYS A 47 2.42 -2.72 -9.54
C LYS A 47 3.00 -2.62 -8.14
N MET A 48 4.29 -2.30 -8.03
CA MET A 48 4.94 -2.07 -6.75
C MET A 48 4.28 -0.92 -5.97
N PHE A 49 4.00 0.21 -6.61
CA PHE A 49 3.38 1.36 -5.94
C PHE A 49 2.00 1.00 -5.39
N VAL A 50 1.17 0.34 -6.19
CA VAL A 50 -0.18 -0.08 -5.79
C VAL A 50 -0.12 -1.09 -4.65
N THR A 51 0.73 -2.10 -4.75
CA THR A 51 0.87 -3.15 -3.74
C THR A 51 1.37 -2.58 -2.42
N ASN A 52 2.37 -1.71 -2.45
CA ASN A 52 2.90 -1.08 -1.25
C ASN A 52 1.86 -0.16 -0.58
N TYR A 53 1.05 0.53 -1.35
CA TYR A 53 -0.07 1.28 -0.83
C TYR A 53 -1.06 0.39 -0.05
N PHE A 54 -1.44 -0.75 -0.62
CA PHE A 54 -2.32 -1.70 0.05
C PHE A 54 -1.70 -2.30 1.31
N ILE A 55 -0.42 -2.65 1.28
CA ILE A 55 0.30 -3.18 2.44
C ILE A 55 0.29 -2.16 3.58
N LEU A 56 0.67 -0.93 3.31
CA LEU A 56 0.69 0.13 4.32
C LEU A 56 -0.71 0.34 4.91
N ARG A 57 -1.70 0.38 4.06
CA ARG A 57 -3.09 0.58 4.47
C ARG A 57 -3.61 -0.54 5.36
N GLN A 58 -3.28 -1.79 5.06
CA GLN A 58 -3.63 -2.93 5.90
C GLN A 58 -2.92 -2.87 7.26
N MET A 59 -1.65 -2.47 7.28
CA MET A 59 -0.92 -2.26 8.53
C MET A 59 -1.58 -1.18 9.39
N ASP A 60 -1.95 -0.06 8.79
CA ASP A 60 -2.63 1.04 9.48
C ASP A 60 -3.97 0.60 10.07
N MET A 61 -4.74 -0.16 9.31
CA MET A 61 -6.03 -0.67 9.76
C MET A 61 -5.88 -1.61 10.96
N LEU A 62 -4.86 -2.46 10.96
CA LEU A 62 -4.57 -3.33 12.11
C LEU A 62 -4.19 -2.55 13.36
N VAL A 63 -3.35 -1.53 13.22
CA VAL A 63 -2.96 -0.67 14.34
C VAL A 63 -4.16 0.09 14.88
N TRP A 64 -4.96 0.67 13.99
CA TRP A 64 -6.19 1.38 14.34
C TRP A 64 -7.18 0.48 15.10
N TYR A 65 -7.37 -0.73 14.63
CA TYR A 65 -8.25 -1.71 15.29
C TYR A 65 -7.73 -2.10 16.68
N ARG A 66 -6.41 -2.38 16.79
CA ARG A 66 -5.78 -2.74 18.06
C ARG A 66 -5.80 -1.62 19.09
N LYS A 67 -5.75 -0.37 18.65
CA LYS A 67 -5.77 0.82 19.52
C LYS A 67 -7.18 1.38 19.74
N HIS A 68 -8.20 0.54 19.66
CA HIS A 68 -9.59 0.93 19.89
C HIS A 68 -10.06 2.08 18.99
N LYS A 69 -9.79 1.95 17.70
CA LYS A 69 -10.18 2.92 16.66
C LYS A 69 -9.47 4.28 16.77
N ARG A 70 -8.23 4.28 17.27
CA ARG A 70 -7.37 5.46 17.34
C ARG A 70 -6.14 5.27 16.47
N PHE A 71 -5.80 6.29 15.71
CA PHE A 71 -4.60 6.32 14.88
C PHE A 71 -4.00 7.72 14.94
N THR A 72 -2.87 7.85 15.64
CA THR A 72 -2.17 9.11 15.81
C THR A 72 -1.12 9.34 14.73
N PHE A 73 -0.54 10.53 14.67
CA PHE A 73 0.59 10.83 13.81
C PHE A 73 1.81 9.95 14.15
N GLU A 74 2.03 9.67 15.43
CA GLU A 74 3.10 8.76 15.87
C GLU A 74 2.87 7.35 15.36
N ASP A 75 1.64 6.86 15.35
CA ASP A 75 1.29 5.57 14.77
C ASP A 75 1.62 5.52 13.27
N ARG A 76 1.37 6.61 12.56
CA ARG A 76 1.75 6.74 11.15
C ARG A 76 3.26 6.64 10.95
N ILE A 77 4.05 7.33 11.76
CA ILE A 77 5.50 7.25 11.71
C ILE A 77 5.98 5.83 11.97
N ASP A 78 5.42 5.17 12.98
CA ASP A 78 5.78 3.80 13.33
C ASP A 78 5.44 2.80 12.21
N THR A 79 4.26 2.89 11.62
CA THR A 79 3.85 1.99 10.53
C THR A 79 4.70 2.19 9.28
N VAL A 80 5.00 3.43 8.92
CA VAL A 80 5.87 3.73 7.77
C VAL A 80 7.29 3.24 8.03
N HIS A 81 7.79 3.39 9.25
CA HIS A 81 9.12 2.92 9.63
C HIS A 81 9.22 1.39 9.55
N ILE A 82 8.24 0.67 10.08
CA ILE A 82 8.17 -0.79 9.99
C ILE A 82 8.08 -1.23 8.52
N PHE A 83 7.23 -0.57 7.74
CA PHE A 83 7.11 -0.82 6.31
C PHE A 83 8.45 -0.66 5.59
N SER A 84 9.14 0.44 5.82
CA SER A 84 10.44 0.70 5.19
C SER A 84 11.46 -0.39 5.52
N ARG A 85 11.52 -0.81 6.78
CA ARG A 85 12.47 -1.85 7.21
C ARG A 85 12.15 -3.23 6.63
N GLN A 86 10.87 -3.60 6.59
CA GLN A 86 10.45 -4.96 6.24
C GLN A 86 10.22 -5.14 4.74
N VAL A 87 9.86 -4.10 4.04
CA VAL A 87 9.54 -4.17 2.61
C VAL A 87 10.58 -3.43 1.78
N GLU A 88 10.77 -2.15 2.03
CA GLU A 88 11.56 -1.28 1.15
C GLU A 88 13.07 -1.59 1.19
N TYR A 89 13.61 -1.87 2.37
CA TYR A 89 15.03 -2.16 2.56
C TYR A 89 15.35 -3.66 2.66
N SER A 90 14.40 -4.52 2.44
CA SER A 90 14.60 -5.96 2.37
C SER A 90 14.67 -6.40 0.91
N GLU A 91 15.89 -6.66 0.43
CA GLU A 91 16.10 -7.12 -0.94
C GLU A 91 15.34 -8.42 -1.22
N ASP A 92 15.39 -9.37 -0.29
CA ASP A 92 14.69 -10.65 -0.42
C ASP A 92 13.17 -10.48 -0.55
N ASN A 93 12.58 -9.60 0.26
CA ASN A 93 11.15 -9.33 0.20
C ASN A 93 10.76 -8.59 -1.09
N MET A 94 11.58 -7.66 -1.54
CA MET A 94 11.35 -6.95 -2.80
C MET A 94 11.48 -7.90 -4.00
N GLU A 95 12.47 -8.77 -4.00
CA GLU A 95 12.63 -9.78 -5.06
C GLU A 95 11.45 -10.73 -5.10
N ALA A 96 11.02 -11.27 -3.96
CA ALA A 96 9.84 -12.11 -3.85
C ALA A 96 8.58 -11.40 -4.37
N LEU A 97 8.43 -10.12 -4.07
CA LEU A 97 7.29 -9.32 -4.54
C LEU A 97 7.31 -9.16 -6.06
N TYR A 98 8.47 -8.85 -6.66
CA TYR A 98 8.60 -8.76 -8.12
C TYR A 98 8.36 -10.09 -8.82
N GLU A 99 8.79 -11.21 -8.25
CA GLU A 99 8.46 -12.54 -8.76
C GLU A 99 6.97 -12.80 -8.73
N SER A 100 6.29 -12.45 -7.64
CA SER A 100 4.84 -12.56 -7.54
C SER A 100 4.11 -11.71 -8.58
N PHE A 101 4.61 -10.53 -8.93
CA PHE A 101 4.04 -9.71 -10.01
C PHE A 101 4.05 -10.40 -11.37
N LEU A 102 5.03 -11.28 -11.61
CA LEU A 102 5.16 -11.99 -12.87
C LEU A 102 4.32 -13.27 -12.93
N PHE A 103 4.16 -13.96 -11.80
CA PHE A 103 3.62 -15.33 -11.78
C PHE A 103 2.27 -15.47 -11.07
N ASP A 104 1.90 -14.55 -10.19
CA ASP A 104 0.65 -14.65 -9.45
C ASP A 104 -0.48 -13.85 -10.12
N ASP A 105 -1.58 -14.52 -10.41
CA ASP A 105 -2.76 -13.92 -11.05
C ASP A 105 -3.35 -12.75 -10.27
N VAL A 106 -3.19 -12.75 -8.94
CA VAL A 106 -3.64 -11.65 -8.06
C VAL A 106 -3.02 -10.32 -8.47
N PHE A 107 -1.80 -10.33 -8.98
CA PHE A 107 -1.06 -9.14 -9.42
C PHE A 107 -1.22 -8.82 -10.90
N GLU A 108 -2.12 -9.50 -11.61
CA GLU A 108 -2.49 -9.06 -12.96
C GLU A 108 -3.06 -7.64 -12.92
N THR A 109 -2.74 -6.86 -13.94
CA THR A 109 -3.15 -5.45 -14.04
C THR A 109 -4.66 -5.28 -13.85
N ASP A 110 -5.47 -6.15 -14.45
CA ASP A 110 -6.92 -6.09 -14.33
C ASP A 110 -7.40 -6.32 -12.90
N ASN A 111 -6.78 -7.24 -12.18
CA ASN A 111 -7.13 -7.54 -10.80
C ASN A 111 -6.74 -6.40 -9.86
N LEU A 112 -5.57 -5.79 -10.05
CA LEU A 112 -5.16 -4.62 -9.29
C LEU A 112 -6.06 -3.41 -9.56
N CYS A 113 -6.46 -3.20 -10.81
CA CYS A 113 -7.41 -2.14 -11.18
C CYS A 113 -8.78 -2.36 -10.53
N LYS A 114 -9.26 -3.59 -10.48
CA LYS A 114 -10.51 -3.93 -9.78
C LYS A 114 -10.44 -3.62 -8.28
N LEU A 115 -9.32 -3.95 -7.64
CA LEU A 115 -9.11 -3.63 -6.22
C LEU A 115 -9.13 -2.12 -5.97
N LEU A 116 -8.44 -1.36 -6.81
CA LEU A 116 -8.45 0.12 -6.72
C LEU A 116 -9.85 0.69 -6.94
N TRP A 117 -10.60 0.14 -7.90
CA TRP A 117 -11.97 0.56 -8.17
C TRP A 117 -12.89 0.30 -6.97
N ILE A 118 -12.83 -0.91 -6.39
CA ILE A 118 -13.60 -1.27 -5.20
C ILE A 118 -13.28 -0.33 -4.05
N ASP A 119 -12.00 -0.01 -3.83
CA ASP A 119 -11.59 0.90 -2.78
C ASP A 119 -12.08 2.34 -3.03
N SER A 120 -12.04 2.83 -4.27
CA SER A 120 -12.51 4.17 -4.60
C SER A 120 -14.04 4.32 -4.51
N THR A 121 -14.79 3.27 -4.77
CA THR A 121 -16.27 3.28 -4.66
C THR A 121 -16.77 3.11 -3.23
N ALA A 122 -15.94 2.58 -2.33
CA ALA A 122 -16.27 2.50 -0.89
C ALA A 122 -16.13 3.86 -0.17
N LEU A 123 -15.54 4.83 -0.82
CA LEU A 123 -15.42 6.21 -0.34
C LEU A 123 -16.56 7.06 -0.90
#